data_950d82d19681586b8728b17a6dfd7b10
#
_entry.id   950d82d19681586b8728b17a6dfd7b10
#
_cell.length_a   1.000
_cell.length_b   1.000
_cell.length_c   1.000
_cell.angle_alpha   90.00
_cell.angle_beta   90.00
_cell.angle_gamma   90.00
#
_symmetry.space_group_name_H-M   'P 1'
#
loop_
_entity.id
_entity.type
_entity.pdbx_description
1 polymer ?
#
loop_
_entity_poly.entity_id
_entity_poly.type
_entity_poly.pdbx_seq_one_letter_code
_entity_poly.pdbx_strand_id
1 'polypeptide(L)'
;MAANGYTLDFRRGVTAVGLEPTRERVDCDWSAASRAGREQARNGDAWRVAPDGGVFVLADGQGGHNAGDVASRLVVERLAEQMIDADADAASSIDPVRRLAQQIGAANADILALAARRPECQGMASTVACLWVGPRQFCIGHVGHSRIYLLRGTRFVRLTRDHVLARDVDDGRPATLSRALGTEPGVDVEVRQADWYHGDRLLLCTDGLSDVVGDDRIADVMQGSATASDCVDTLTAAASAAGGRDSVTVIGVFLSRSFTLA
;
A
#
# COMPACT_ATOMS: atom_id res chain seq x y z
N MET A 1 -3.91 -16.94 32.27
CA MET A 1 -4.32 -16.83 30.85
C MET A 1 -4.06 -15.39 30.44
N ALA A 2 -2.94 -15.14 29.79
CA ALA A 2 -2.59 -13.80 29.29
C ALA A 2 -3.35 -13.61 27.96
N ALA A 3 -4.21 -12.59 27.91
CA ALA A 3 -4.83 -12.17 26.69
C ALA A 3 -3.74 -11.67 25.76
N ASN A 4 -3.48 -12.39 24.67
CA ASN A 4 -2.65 -11.90 23.58
C ASN A 4 -3.31 -10.66 23.01
N GLY A 5 -2.83 -9.50 23.44
CA GLY A 5 -3.29 -8.20 22.96
C GLY A 5 -2.85 -8.01 21.52
N TYR A 6 -3.72 -8.34 20.58
CA TYR A 6 -3.55 -7.94 19.17
C TYR A 6 -3.68 -6.43 19.11
N THR A 7 -2.58 -5.74 18.84
CA THR A 7 -2.61 -4.30 18.65
C THR A 7 -3.12 -4.01 17.23
N LEU A 8 -4.29 -3.40 17.14
CA LEU A 8 -4.79 -2.82 15.90
C LEU A 8 -4.22 -1.40 15.81
N ASP A 9 -3.31 -1.16 14.85
CA ASP A 9 -2.91 0.20 14.49
C ASP A 9 -3.91 0.76 13.48
N PHE A 10 -4.60 1.82 13.88
CA PHE A 10 -5.69 2.42 13.13
C PHE A 10 -5.52 3.93 13.08
N ARG A 11 -5.51 4.50 11.86
CA ARG A 11 -5.52 5.95 11.64
C ARG A 11 -6.45 6.33 10.50
N ARG A 12 -7.03 7.49 10.62
CA ARG A 12 -7.95 8.09 9.63
C ARG A 12 -7.75 9.60 9.54
N GLY A 13 -8.10 10.18 8.40
CA GLY A 13 -8.05 11.62 8.23
C GLY A 13 -8.73 12.06 6.94
N VAL A 14 -9.01 13.34 6.86
CA VAL A 14 -9.38 14.02 5.63
C VAL A 14 -8.26 14.99 5.29
N THR A 15 -7.70 14.85 4.11
CA THR A 15 -6.60 15.69 3.65
C THR A 15 -6.91 16.30 2.32
N ALA A 16 -6.60 17.59 2.17
CA ALA A 16 -6.65 18.29 0.91
C ALA A 16 -5.24 18.40 0.34
N VAL A 17 -5.03 17.83 -0.86
CA VAL A 17 -3.81 18.03 -1.63
C VAL A 17 -4.02 19.26 -2.52
N GLY A 18 -3.39 20.41 -2.17
CA GLY A 18 -3.61 21.69 -2.84
C GLY A 18 -2.49 22.06 -3.80
N LEU A 19 -2.86 22.63 -4.93
CA LEU A 19 -1.96 23.34 -5.83
C LEU A 19 -2.55 24.70 -6.15
N GLU A 20 -1.66 25.71 -6.11
CA GLU A 20 -1.73 27.07 -6.67
C GLU A 20 -3.07 27.55 -7.26
N PRO A 21 -3.38 28.84 -7.37
CA PRO A 21 -4.60 29.51 -6.96
C PRO A 21 -5.85 29.19 -7.78
N THR A 22 -5.94 28.04 -8.39
CA THR A 22 -7.18 27.55 -8.96
C THR A 22 -8.01 26.92 -7.83
N ARG A 23 -9.21 27.40 -7.67
CA ARG A 23 -10.27 27.07 -6.71
C ARG A 23 -10.64 25.56 -6.57
N GLU A 24 -9.87 24.67 -7.16
CA GLU A 24 -10.13 23.23 -7.23
C GLU A 24 -9.09 22.47 -6.39
N ARG A 25 -9.55 21.71 -5.40
CA ARG A 25 -8.71 20.90 -4.52
C ARG A 25 -9.14 19.44 -4.58
N VAL A 26 -8.15 18.55 -4.40
CA VAL A 26 -8.40 17.12 -4.19
C VAL A 26 -8.55 16.88 -2.70
N ASP A 27 -9.69 16.37 -2.30
CA ASP A 27 -9.89 15.90 -0.94
C ASP A 27 -9.79 14.37 -0.94
N CYS A 28 -8.96 13.85 -0.05
CA CYS A 28 -8.80 12.43 0.19
C CYS A 28 -9.43 12.08 1.54
N ASP A 29 -10.60 11.44 1.53
CA ASP A 29 -11.08 10.70 2.70
C ASP A 29 -10.30 9.40 2.76
N TRP A 30 -9.51 9.19 3.80
CA TRP A 30 -8.67 8.02 3.90
C TRP A 30 -8.72 7.36 5.28
N SER A 31 -8.50 6.07 5.28
CA SER A 31 -8.33 5.26 6.50
C SER A 31 -7.33 4.16 6.25
N ALA A 32 -6.63 3.77 7.31
CA ALA A 32 -5.71 2.64 7.27
C ALA A 32 -5.83 1.80 8.53
N ALA A 33 -5.71 0.49 8.37
CA ALA A 33 -5.66 -0.45 9.47
C ALA A 33 -4.63 -1.54 9.17
N SER A 34 -3.89 -1.95 10.20
CA SER A 34 -2.93 -3.03 10.14
C SER A 34 -3.04 -3.92 11.36
N ARG A 35 -2.98 -5.23 11.15
CA ARG A 35 -3.13 -6.23 12.21
C ARG A 35 -2.21 -7.41 11.96
N ALA A 36 -1.50 -7.85 13.00
CA ALA A 36 -0.73 -9.09 12.94
C ALA A 36 -1.64 -10.31 12.75
N GLY A 37 -1.20 -11.25 11.97
CA GLY A 37 -1.84 -12.56 11.82
C GLY A 37 -1.80 -13.37 13.11
N ARG A 38 -2.77 -14.27 13.26
CA ARG A 38 -2.87 -15.12 14.47
C ARG A 38 -1.70 -16.10 14.63
N GLU A 39 -1.08 -16.47 13.53
CA GLU A 39 0.05 -17.41 13.49
C GLU A 39 1.40 -16.68 13.51
N GLN A 40 1.40 -15.34 13.52
CA GLN A 40 2.60 -14.54 13.49
C GLN A 40 2.90 -13.92 14.85
N ALA A 41 4.14 -14.04 15.29
CA ALA A 41 4.59 -13.43 16.56
C ALA A 41 4.66 -11.90 16.48
N ARG A 42 4.80 -11.35 15.28
CA ARG A 42 4.87 -9.91 14.98
C ARG A 42 4.17 -9.61 13.67
N ASN A 43 3.72 -8.38 13.52
CA ASN A 43 3.23 -7.86 12.26
C ASN A 43 4.41 -7.65 11.29
N GLY A 44 4.45 -8.40 10.20
CA GLY A 44 5.43 -8.25 9.12
C GLY A 44 5.13 -7.08 8.21
N ASP A 45 3.86 -6.64 8.18
CA ASP A 45 3.42 -5.51 7.38
C ASP A 45 3.83 -4.17 7.98
N ALA A 46 4.04 -3.21 7.11
CA ALA A 46 4.18 -1.80 7.46
C ALA A 46 3.34 -0.94 6.52
N TRP A 47 2.96 0.24 7.01
CA TRP A 47 2.28 1.24 6.19
C TRP A 47 2.65 2.66 6.63
N ARG A 48 2.54 3.59 5.71
CA ARG A 48 2.71 5.01 5.97
C ARG A 48 1.79 5.82 5.07
N VAL A 49 1.24 6.88 5.63
CA VAL A 49 0.46 7.87 4.89
C VAL A 49 1.10 9.22 5.12
N ALA A 50 1.41 9.91 4.04
CA ALA A 50 1.87 11.28 4.03
C ALA A 50 0.82 12.10 3.26
N PRO A 51 -0.28 12.47 3.95
CA PRO A 51 -1.45 12.99 3.28
C PRO A 51 -1.22 14.35 2.62
N ASP A 52 -0.37 15.18 3.20
CA ASP A 52 -0.03 16.50 2.64
C ASP A 52 0.67 16.40 1.27
N GLY A 53 1.38 15.30 1.01
CA GLY A 53 1.96 14.95 -0.28
C GLY A 53 1.13 13.97 -1.09
N GLY A 54 -0.08 13.61 -0.66
CA GLY A 54 -0.94 12.65 -1.36
C GLY A 54 -0.38 11.21 -1.43
N VAL A 55 0.54 10.83 -0.52
CA VAL A 55 1.26 9.54 -0.58
C VAL A 55 0.66 8.53 0.39
N PHE A 56 0.34 7.36 -0.14
CA PHE A 56 -0.19 6.22 0.60
C PHE A 56 0.65 4.99 0.24
N VAL A 57 1.27 4.35 1.21
CA VAL A 57 2.16 3.23 0.97
C VAL A 57 1.97 2.14 2.00
N LEU A 58 1.93 0.90 1.54
CA LEU A 58 2.04 -0.28 2.37
C LEU A 58 3.07 -1.25 1.80
N ALA A 59 3.60 -2.10 2.66
CA ALA A 59 4.58 -3.11 2.35
C ALA A 59 4.38 -4.33 3.26
N ASP A 60 4.50 -5.51 2.68
CA ASP A 60 4.52 -6.78 3.40
C ASP A 60 5.94 -7.30 3.43
N GLY A 61 6.43 -7.51 4.64
CA GLY A 61 7.81 -7.94 4.90
C GLY A 61 7.95 -9.43 4.93
N GLN A 62 8.77 -9.97 4.03
CA GLN A 62 9.08 -11.38 3.92
C GLN A 62 10.50 -11.69 4.41
N GLY A 63 10.66 -12.83 5.05
CA GLY A 63 11.96 -13.34 5.51
C GLY A 63 11.86 -14.12 6.81
N GLY A 64 12.46 -15.30 6.86
CA GLY A 64 12.61 -16.07 8.07
C GLY A 64 13.47 -15.31 9.10
N HIS A 65 13.17 -15.46 10.41
CA HIS A 65 13.96 -14.93 11.52
C HIS A 65 13.92 -13.40 11.75
N ASN A 66 12.74 -12.79 11.79
CA ASN A 66 12.48 -11.42 12.31
C ASN A 66 12.93 -10.22 11.45
N ALA A 67 13.35 -10.40 10.22
CA ALA A 67 13.86 -9.29 9.41
C ALA A 67 12.84 -8.75 8.39
N GLY A 68 11.72 -9.41 8.14
CA GLY A 68 10.67 -8.94 7.24
C GLY A 68 10.09 -7.61 7.69
N ASP A 69 9.80 -7.48 8.99
CA ASP A 69 9.27 -6.24 9.58
C ASP A 69 10.26 -5.05 9.51
N VAL A 70 11.56 -5.33 9.39
CA VAL A 70 12.59 -4.31 9.16
C VAL A 70 12.54 -3.85 7.70
N ALA A 71 12.42 -4.80 6.76
CA ALA A 71 12.37 -4.49 5.34
C ALA A 71 11.13 -3.67 4.98
N SER A 72 9.94 -4.10 5.42
CA SER A 72 8.68 -3.39 5.15
C SER A 72 8.68 -1.97 5.72
N ARG A 73 9.16 -1.78 6.96
CA ARG A 73 9.29 -0.44 7.56
C ARG A 73 10.22 0.46 6.78
N LEU A 74 11.40 -0.03 6.39
CA LEU A 74 12.35 0.74 5.60
C LEU A 74 11.73 1.23 4.29
N VAL A 75 10.96 0.38 3.61
CA VAL A 75 10.27 0.73 2.36
C VAL A 75 9.28 1.87 2.59
N VAL A 76 8.38 1.73 3.56
CA VAL A 76 7.30 2.72 3.74
C VAL A 76 7.82 4.05 4.27
N GLU A 77 8.81 4.04 5.16
CA GLU A 77 9.44 5.25 5.68
C GLU A 77 10.14 6.03 4.55
N ARG A 78 11.00 5.32 3.78
CA ARG A 78 11.70 5.95 2.67
C ARG A 78 10.74 6.57 1.65
N LEU A 79 9.74 5.82 1.20
CA LEU A 79 8.83 6.33 0.18
C LEU A 79 8.00 7.51 0.68
N ALA A 80 7.51 7.46 1.92
CA ALA A 80 6.77 8.57 2.49
C ALA A 80 7.62 9.84 2.59
N GLU A 81 8.86 9.75 3.05
CA GLU A 81 9.76 10.89 3.18
C GLU A 81 10.15 11.49 1.83
N GLN A 82 10.61 10.64 0.89
CA GLN A 82 11.15 11.11 -0.38
C GLN A 82 10.09 11.57 -1.39
N MET A 83 8.83 11.17 -1.20
CA MET A 83 7.73 11.61 -2.06
C MET A 83 7.12 12.94 -1.59
N ILE A 84 7.18 13.28 -0.29
CA ILE A 84 6.70 14.56 0.24
C ILE A 84 7.55 15.73 -0.29
N ASP A 85 8.86 15.58 -0.32
CA ASP A 85 9.77 16.62 -0.82
C ASP A 85 9.56 16.95 -2.31
N ALA A 86 8.76 16.15 -3.01
CA ALA A 86 8.44 16.33 -4.41
C ALA A 86 7.61 17.56 -4.71
N ASP A 87 6.64 17.89 -3.83
CA ASP A 87 5.77 19.04 -4.02
C ASP A 87 6.42 20.37 -3.64
N ALA A 88 7.44 20.33 -2.77
CA ALA A 88 8.22 21.51 -2.41
C ALA A 88 9.06 22.04 -3.59
N ASP A 89 9.34 21.20 -4.57
CA ASP A 89 10.12 21.53 -5.75
C ASP A 89 9.21 21.60 -7.00
N ALA A 90 8.31 22.60 -7.02
CA ALA A 90 7.45 22.89 -8.19
C ALA A 90 8.27 23.17 -9.49
N ALA A 91 9.59 23.26 -9.37
CA ALA A 91 10.55 23.35 -10.46
C ALA A 91 11.08 21.98 -10.93
N SER A 92 10.73 20.86 -10.25
CA SER A 92 11.19 19.53 -10.64
C SER A 92 10.44 19.07 -11.88
N SER A 93 11.12 19.08 -13.00
CA SER A 93 10.62 18.58 -14.30
C SER A 93 10.56 17.04 -14.39
N ILE A 94 10.69 16.32 -13.27
CA ILE A 94 10.73 14.86 -13.27
C ILE A 94 9.31 14.31 -13.34
N ASP A 95 9.07 13.48 -14.36
CA ASP A 95 7.82 12.73 -14.51
C ASP A 95 7.51 11.92 -13.23
N PRO A 96 6.30 12.07 -12.66
CA PRO A 96 5.86 11.34 -11.47
C PRO A 96 6.08 9.82 -11.53
N VAL A 97 5.82 9.22 -12.68
CA VAL A 97 6.03 7.78 -12.94
C VAL A 97 7.51 7.41 -12.74
N ARG A 98 8.39 8.18 -13.37
CA ARG A 98 9.83 7.97 -13.28
C ARG A 98 10.34 8.17 -11.85
N ARG A 99 9.83 9.18 -11.17
CA ARG A 99 10.20 9.47 -9.77
C ARG A 99 9.80 8.31 -8.86
N LEU A 100 8.57 7.83 -8.96
CA LEU A 100 8.09 6.72 -8.14
C LEU A 100 8.92 5.44 -8.38
N ALA A 101 9.21 5.11 -9.63
CA ALA A 101 10.07 3.98 -9.97
C ALA A 101 11.49 4.11 -9.37
N GLN A 102 12.07 5.32 -9.44
CA GLN A 102 13.38 5.61 -8.86
C GLN A 102 13.39 5.45 -7.34
N GLN A 103 12.38 5.94 -6.64
CA GLN A 103 12.30 5.84 -5.17
C GLN A 103 12.09 4.40 -4.71
N ILE A 104 11.30 3.61 -5.42
CA ILE A 104 11.14 2.17 -5.14
C ILE A 104 12.46 1.43 -5.40
N GLY A 105 13.15 1.73 -6.50
CA GLY A 105 14.47 1.17 -6.79
C GLY A 105 15.52 1.52 -5.74
N ALA A 106 15.46 2.73 -5.20
CA ALA A 106 16.34 3.16 -4.13
C ALA A 106 16.01 2.45 -2.79
N ALA A 107 14.72 2.21 -2.48
CA ALA A 107 14.34 1.40 -1.32
C ALA A 107 14.88 -0.04 -1.44
N ASN A 108 14.85 -0.62 -2.64
CA ASN A 108 15.49 -1.92 -2.90
C ASN A 108 16.99 -1.91 -2.56
N ALA A 109 17.72 -0.88 -3.00
CA ALA A 109 19.14 -0.75 -2.71
C ALA A 109 19.41 -0.59 -1.20
N ASP A 110 18.56 0.13 -0.48
CA ASP A 110 18.70 0.31 0.97
C ASP A 110 18.49 -1.00 1.74
N ILE A 111 17.52 -1.83 1.33
CA ILE A 111 17.31 -3.16 1.92
C ILE A 111 18.58 -4.01 1.74
N LEU A 112 19.10 -4.08 0.52
CA LEU A 112 20.31 -4.85 0.21
C LEU A 112 21.53 -4.35 1.00
N ALA A 113 21.70 -3.02 1.09
CA ALA A 113 22.79 -2.42 1.83
C ALA A 113 22.70 -2.70 3.34
N LEU A 114 21.49 -2.72 3.90
CA LEU A 114 21.27 -3.05 5.31
C LEU A 114 21.52 -4.54 5.57
N ALA A 115 21.00 -5.42 4.72
CA ALA A 115 21.21 -6.87 4.80
C ALA A 115 22.72 -7.25 4.71
N ALA A 116 23.48 -6.55 3.87
CA ALA A 116 24.93 -6.76 3.78
C ALA A 116 25.72 -6.34 5.03
N ARG A 117 25.19 -5.41 5.83
CA ARG A 117 25.82 -4.88 7.05
C ARG A 117 25.39 -5.59 8.33
N ARG A 118 24.22 -6.24 8.32
CA ARG A 118 23.61 -6.86 9.48
C ARG A 118 23.25 -8.30 9.20
N PRO A 119 24.02 -9.27 9.75
CA PRO A 119 23.76 -10.70 9.54
C PRO A 119 22.32 -11.13 9.91
N GLU A 120 21.74 -10.49 10.93
CA GLU A 120 20.37 -10.76 11.39
C GLU A 120 19.30 -10.29 10.37
N CYS A 121 19.67 -9.43 9.42
CA CYS A 121 18.80 -8.94 8.34
C CYS A 121 19.04 -9.67 7.00
N GLN A 122 19.91 -10.68 6.99
CA GLN A 122 20.23 -11.39 5.77
C GLN A 122 19.02 -12.13 5.20
N GLY A 123 18.76 -11.93 3.90
CA GLY A 123 17.61 -12.54 3.22
C GLY A 123 16.27 -11.84 3.50
N MET A 124 16.26 -10.68 4.18
CA MET A 124 15.05 -9.91 4.31
C MET A 124 14.60 -9.37 2.95
N ALA A 125 13.30 -9.38 2.74
CA ALA A 125 12.66 -8.89 1.53
C ALA A 125 11.35 -8.18 1.86
N SER A 126 10.82 -7.44 0.91
CA SER A 126 9.52 -6.78 1.08
C SER A 126 8.79 -6.62 -0.25
N THR A 127 7.46 -6.64 -0.19
CA THR A 127 6.62 -6.11 -1.25
C THR A 127 6.53 -4.59 -1.13
N VAL A 128 5.90 -3.95 -2.11
CA VAL A 128 5.44 -2.57 -2.01
C VAL A 128 4.20 -2.35 -2.87
N ALA A 129 3.21 -1.65 -2.30
CA ALA A 129 2.13 -1.01 -3.03
C ALA A 129 2.07 0.46 -2.60
N CYS A 130 2.33 1.34 -3.54
CA CYS A 130 2.36 2.79 -3.32
C CYS A 130 1.38 3.48 -4.25
N LEU A 131 0.58 4.39 -3.69
CA LEU A 131 -0.30 5.30 -4.40
C LEU A 131 0.16 6.73 -4.12
N TRP A 132 0.37 7.50 -5.17
CA TRP A 132 0.56 8.94 -5.10
C TRP A 132 -0.57 9.66 -5.83
N VAL A 133 -1.30 10.48 -5.12
CA VAL A 133 -2.43 11.28 -5.64
C VAL A 133 -1.96 12.70 -5.87
N GLY A 134 -1.83 13.06 -7.13
CA GLY A 134 -1.59 14.43 -7.56
C GLY A 134 -2.89 15.17 -7.88
N PRO A 135 -2.80 16.41 -8.36
CA PRO A 135 -3.97 17.28 -8.56
C PRO A 135 -4.97 16.79 -9.59
N ARG A 136 -4.51 16.09 -10.62
CA ARG A 136 -5.33 15.60 -11.73
C ARG A 136 -5.20 14.12 -11.99
N GLN A 137 -4.10 13.54 -11.55
CA GLN A 137 -3.72 12.17 -11.83
C GLN A 137 -3.27 11.49 -10.55
N PHE A 138 -3.39 10.19 -10.53
CA PHE A 138 -2.69 9.36 -9.55
C PHE A 138 -1.63 8.50 -10.25
N CYS A 139 -0.59 8.17 -9.53
CA CYS A 139 0.41 7.20 -9.92
C CYS A 139 0.43 6.06 -8.91
N ILE A 140 0.63 4.84 -9.39
CA ILE A 140 0.87 3.68 -8.54
C ILE A 140 2.25 3.09 -8.85
N GLY A 141 2.92 2.60 -7.81
CA GLY A 141 4.14 1.81 -7.91
C GLY A 141 3.99 0.51 -7.14
N HIS A 142 4.40 -0.60 -7.75
CA HIS A 142 4.13 -1.92 -7.21
C HIS A 142 5.28 -2.90 -7.48
N VAL A 143 5.61 -3.71 -6.44
CA VAL A 143 6.44 -4.91 -6.52
C VAL A 143 5.91 -5.94 -5.53
N GLY A 144 5.68 -7.17 -5.98
CA GLY A 144 5.24 -8.29 -5.14
C GLY A 144 3.79 -8.69 -5.39
N HIS A 145 3.08 -9.09 -4.34
CA HIS A 145 1.68 -9.55 -4.38
C HIS A 145 0.70 -8.68 -3.59
N SER A 146 1.17 -7.60 -2.95
CA SER A 146 0.27 -6.57 -2.42
C SER A 146 -0.52 -5.93 -3.56
N ARG A 147 -1.78 -5.60 -3.36
CA ARG A 147 -2.67 -5.20 -4.45
C ARG A 147 -3.16 -3.78 -4.31
N ILE A 148 -3.46 -3.16 -5.46
CA ILE A 148 -4.16 -1.87 -5.56
C ILE A 148 -5.37 -2.06 -6.46
N TYR A 149 -6.54 -1.62 -5.95
CA TYR A 149 -7.81 -1.66 -6.66
C TYR A 149 -8.36 -0.24 -6.85
N LEU A 150 -9.13 -0.07 -7.91
CA LEU A 150 -9.91 1.14 -8.20
C LEU A 150 -11.37 0.75 -8.39
N LEU A 151 -12.25 1.42 -7.69
CA LEU A 151 -13.69 1.45 -7.97
C LEU A 151 -14.05 2.83 -8.51
N ARG A 152 -14.53 2.87 -9.76
CA ARG A 152 -15.00 4.08 -10.46
C ARG A 152 -16.44 3.89 -10.89
N GLY A 153 -17.37 4.58 -10.24
CA GLY A 153 -18.79 4.30 -10.38
C GLY A 153 -19.10 2.87 -9.96
N THR A 154 -19.51 2.02 -10.91
CA THR A 154 -19.75 0.58 -10.69
C THR A 154 -18.63 -0.31 -11.22
N ARG A 155 -17.60 0.28 -11.84
CA ARG A 155 -16.49 -0.47 -12.44
C ARG A 155 -15.40 -0.70 -11.40
N PHE A 156 -15.25 -1.96 -11.00
CA PHE A 156 -14.15 -2.41 -10.15
C PHE A 156 -12.99 -2.97 -10.99
N VAL A 157 -11.78 -2.57 -10.71
CA VAL A 157 -10.57 -2.97 -11.45
C VAL A 157 -9.41 -3.15 -10.50
N ARG A 158 -8.71 -4.26 -10.59
CA ARG A 158 -7.39 -4.44 -9.97
C ARG A 158 -6.34 -3.77 -10.87
N LEU A 159 -5.61 -2.80 -10.31
CA LEU A 159 -4.60 -2.02 -11.02
C LEU A 159 -3.23 -2.70 -11.07
N THR A 160 -2.95 -3.61 -10.15
CA THR A 160 -1.67 -4.34 -10.04
C THR A 160 -1.79 -5.78 -10.51
N ARG A 161 -0.66 -6.35 -10.93
CA ARG A 161 -0.54 -7.77 -11.26
C ARG A 161 0.38 -8.44 -10.24
N ASP A 162 -0.08 -9.51 -9.58
CA ASP A 162 0.73 -10.23 -8.61
C ASP A 162 2.03 -10.76 -9.25
N HIS A 163 3.17 -10.45 -8.65
CA HIS A 163 4.47 -10.95 -9.06
C HIS A 163 4.77 -12.25 -8.29
N VAL A 164 4.11 -13.32 -8.68
CA VAL A 164 4.25 -14.65 -8.09
C VAL A 164 4.68 -15.66 -9.14
N LEU A 165 5.43 -16.67 -8.74
CA LEU A 165 5.62 -17.86 -9.53
C LEU A 165 4.30 -18.61 -9.61
N ALA A 166 4.11 -19.42 -10.67
CA ALA A 166 2.86 -20.19 -10.80
C ALA A 166 2.57 -20.93 -9.48
N ARG A 167 1.38 -20.68 -8.91
CA ARG A 167 0.90 -21.45 -7.76
C ARG A 167 0.57 -22.85 -8.26
N ASP A 168 1.16 -23.86 -7.65
CA ASP A 168 0.52 -25.17 -7.58
C ASP A 168 -0.66 -25.00 -6.62
N VAL A 169 -1.87 -24.92 -7.17
CA VAL A 169 -3.10 -24.44 -6.52
C VAL A 169 -3.56 -25.32 -5.35
N ASP A 170 -2.89 -26.46 -5.12
CA ASP A 170 -3.40 -27.55 -4.26
C ASP A 170 -2.59 -27.83 -2.97
N ASP A 171 -1.48 -27.18 -2.69
CA ASP A 171 -0.65 -27.61 -1.55
C ASP A 171 -0.73 -26.72 -0.30
N GLY A 172 -1.57 -25.65 -0.33
CA GLY A 172 -1.79 -24.77 0.82
C GLY A 172 -0.56 -23.93 1.25
N ARG A 173 0.50 -23.91 0.44
CA ARG A 173 1.70 -23.13 0.70
C ARG A 173 1.53 -21.66 0.29
N PRO A 174 2.18 -20.72 0.98
CA PRO A 174 2.22 -19.34 0.55
C PRO A 174 2.78 -19.21 -0.88
N ALA A 175 2.27 -18.25 -1.64
CA ALA A 175 2.77 -17.99 -2.98
C ALA A 175 4.25 -17.56 -2.94
N THR A 176 5.07 -18.22 -3.75
CA THR A 176 6.47 -17.77 -3.91
C THR A 176 6.51 -16.54 -4.79
N LEU A 177 7.08 -15.45 -4.29
CA LEU A 177 7.26 -14.23 -5.06
C LEU A 177 8.26 -14.44 -6.20
N SER A 178 7.90 -13.96 -7.39
CA SER A 178 8.82 -13.85 -8.52
C SER A 178 9.59 -12.53 -8.52
N ARG A 179 9.11 -11.52 -7.75
CA ARG A 179 9.78 -10.23 -7.51
C ARG A 179 9.47 -9.74 -6.10
N ALA A 180 10.51 -9.30 -5.40
CA ALA A 180 10.43 -8.61 -4.12
C ALA A 180 11.59 -7.62 -4.02
N LEU A 181 11.43 -6.59 -3.19
CA LEU A 181 12.52 -5.69 -2.84
C LEU A 181 13.50 -6.42 -1.92
N GLY A 182 14.78 -6.21 -2.11
CA GLY A 182 15.85 -6.81 -1.28
C GLY A 182 16.35 -8.17 -1.77
N THR A 183 15.83 -8.71 -2.87
CA THR A 183 16.25 -10.02 -3.41
C THR A 183 17.38 -9.90 -4.43
N GLU A 184 17.38 -8.86 -5.25
CA GLU A 184 18.33 -8.65 -6.33
C GLU A 184 18.76 -7.18 -6.43
N PRO A 185 19.96 -6.87 -6.98
CA PRO A 185 20.44 -5.49 -7.10
C PRO A 185 19.54 -4.57 -7.94
N GLY A 186 18.84 -5.11 -8.91
CA GLY A 186 17.86 -4.40 -9.73
C GLY A 186 16.46 -4.96 -9.52
N VAL A 187 15.44 -4.10 -9.54
CA VAL A 187 14.06 -4.52 -9.45
C VAL A 187 13.26 -3.89 -10.58
N ASP A 188 12.46 -4.71 -11.27
CA ASP A 188 11.52 -4.24 -12.28
C ASP A 188 10.22 -3.79 -11.57
N VAL A 189 10.03 -2.48 -11.51
CA VAL A 189 8.91 -1.84 -10.81
C VAL A 189 7.74 -1.68 -11.78
N GLU A 190 6.57 -2.23 -11.44
CA GLU A 190 5.34 -1.92 -12.17
C GLU A 190 4.88 -0.53 -11.76
N VAL A 191 4.80 0.40 -12.72
CA VAL A 191 4.31 1.77 -12.50
C VAL A 191 3.19 2.06 -13.48
N ARG A 192 2.12 2.69 -13.00
CA ARG A 192 1.00 3.15 -13.83
C ARG A 192 0.56 4.54 -13.39
N GLN A 193 0.02 5.29 -14.35
CA GLN A 193 -0.56 6.61 -14.13
C GLN A 193 -1.91 6.69 -14.82
N ALA A 194 -2.86 7.35 -14.19
CA ALA A 194 -4.17 7.62 -14.78
C ALA A 194 -4.80 8.89 -14.17
N ASP A 195 -5.72 9.48 -14.90
CA ASP A 195 -6.56 10.54 -14.37
C ASP A 195 -7.48 9.97 -13.29
N TRP A 196 -7.65 10.72 -12.20
CA TRP A 196 -8.66 10.41 -11.21
C TRP A 196 -9.91 11.27 -11.43
N TYR A 197 -11.04 10.79 -10.94
CA TYR A 197 -12.34 11.45 -11.04
C TYR A 197 -12.99 11.53 -9.67
N HIS A 198 -13.85 12.54 -9.51
CA HIS A 198 -14.66 12.66 -8.30
C HIS A 198 -15.47 11.38 -8.05
N GLY A 199 -15.37 10.85 -6.85
CA GLY A 199 -16.01 9.59 -6.46
C GLY A 199 -15.18 8.34 -6.71
N ASP A 200 -13.95 8.46 -7.27
CA ASP A 200 -13.03 7.33 -7.33
C ASP A 200 -12.67 6.85 -5.93
N ARG A 201 -12.64 5.54 -5.76
CA ARG A 201 -12.22 4.88 -4.52
C ARG A 201 -11.07 3.96 -4.82
N LEU A 202 -9.95 4.17 -4.14
CA LEU A 202 -8.79 3.31 -4.24
C LEU A 202 -8.64 2.51 -2.95
N LEU A 203 -8.15 1.28 -3.09
CA LEU A 203 -7.84 0.39 -1.97
C LEU A 203 -6.48 -0.23 -2.21
N LEU A 204 -5.61 -0.13 -1.21
CA LEU A 204 -4.35 -0.86 -1.16
C LEU A 204 -4.49 -1.94 -0.09
N CYS A 205 -3.97 -3.14 -0.34
CA CYS A 205 -3.95 -4.19 0.68
C CYS A 205 -2.78 -5.15 0.50
N THR A 206 -2.38 -5.79 1.60
CA THR A 206 -1.50 -6.96 1.59
C THR A 206 -2.29 -8.23 1.27
N ASP A 207 -1.60 -9.32 0.97
CA ASP A 207 -2.21 -10.61 0.63
C ASP A 207 -3.03 -11.21 1.78
N GLY A 208 -2.72 -10.87 3.03
CA GLY A 208 -3.53 -11.25 4.19
C GLY A 208 -5.00 -10.82 4.09
N LEU A 209 -5.33 -9.78 3.27
CA LEU A 209 -6.71 -9.51 2.87
C LEU A 209 -7.10 -10.33 1.65
N SER A 210 -6.38 -10.17 0.55
CA SER A 210 -6.81 -10.64 -0.77
C SER A 210 -6.75 -12.15 -0.96
N ASP A 211 -6.05 -12.87 -0.10
CA ASP A 211 -6.02 -14.34 -0.11
C ASP A 211 -7.24 -14.96 0.61
N VAL A 212 -7.88 -14.20 1.49
CA VAL A 212 -9.02 -14.70 2.29
C VAL A 212 -10.34 -13.99 1.97
N VAL A 213 -10.28 -12.79 1.39
CA VAL A 213 -11.45 -12.02 0.94
C VAL A 213 -11.36 -11.87 -0.57
N GLY A 214 -12.26 -12.54 -1.30
CA GLY A 214 -12.29 -12.50 -2.76
C GLY A 214 -12.57 -11.11 -3.34
N ASP A 215 -12.11 -10.88 -4.56
CA ASP A 215 -12.23 -9.60 -5.28
C ASP A 215 -13.68 -9.10 -5.37
N ASP A 216 -14.67 -9.99 -5.57
CA ASP A 216 -16.10 -9.64 -5.60
C ASP A 216 -16.57 -9.05 -4.25
N ARG A 217 -16.14 -9.66 -3.13
CA ARG A 217 -16.49 -9.15 -1.80
C ARG A 217 -15.81 -7.83 -1.50
N ILE A 218 -14.56 -7.66 -1.94
CA ILE A 218 -13.85 -6.37 -1.83
C ILE A 218 -14.61 -5.30 -2.61
N ALA A 219 -15.05 -5.60 -3.83
CA ALA A 219 -15.84 -4.69 -4.67
C ALA A 219 -17.15 -4.28 -3.99
N ASP A 220 -17.91 -5.25 -3.44
CA ASP A 220 -19.17 -5.00 -2.74
C ASP A 220 -18.97 -4.07 -1.54
N VAL A 221 -17.94 -4.32 -0.73
CA VAL A 221 -17.63 -3.49 0.43
C VAL A 221 -17.22 -2.08 -0.01
N MET A 222 -16.33 -1.96 -1.01
CA MET A 222 -15.95 -0.65 -1.54
C MET A 222 -17.16 0.11 -2.09
N GLN A 223 -18.10 -0.56 -2.76
CA GLN A 223 -19.30 0.06 -3.31
C GLN A 223 -20.27 0.50 -2.20
N GLY A 224 -20.45 -0.31 -1.17
CA GLY A 224 -21.44 -0.09 -0.12
C GLY A 224 -20.99 0.85 1.01
N SER A 225 -19.70 1.13 1.13
CA SER A 225 -19.15 1.95 2.21
C SER A 225 -19.41 3.43 1.98
N ALA A 226 -19.82 4.16 3.01
CA ALA A 226 -20.01 5.61 2.94
C ALA A 226 -18.67 6.37 3.04
N THR A 227 -17.74 5.86 3.84
CA THR A 227 -16.43 6.45 4.10
C THR A 227 -15.29 5.44 3.90
N ALA A 228 -14.06 5.94 3.76
CA ALA A 228 -12.88 5.09 3.73
C ALA A 228 -12.73 4.29 5.04
N SER A 229 -13.13 4.87 6.18
CA SER A 229 -13.12 4.18 7.47
C SER A 229 -14.06 2.99 7.50
N ASP A 230 -15.32 3.15 7.06
CA ASP A 230 -16.28 2.05 7.02
C ASP A 230 -15.79 0.90 6.13
N CYS A 231 -15.15 1.25 5.01
CA CYS A 231 -14.58 0.28 4.08
C CYS A 231 -13.45 -0.52 4.74
N VAL A 232 -12.47 0.17 5.33
CA VAL A 232 -11.30 -0.45 5.96
C VAL A 232 -11.71 -1.31 7.15
N ASP A 233 -12.60 -0.83 8.00
CA ASP A 233 -13.11 -1.58 9.16
C ASP A 233 -13.83 -2.87 8.73
N THR A 234 -14.69 -2.77 7.71
CA THR A 234 -15.45 -3.91 7.20
C THR A 234 -14.53 -4.97 6.60
N LEU A 235 -13.53 -4.56 5.78
CA LEU A 235 -12.59 -5.47 5.15
C LEU A 235 -11.66 -6.14 6.16
N THR A 236 -11.17 -5.38 7.14
CA THR A 236 -10.29 -5.92 8.20
C THR A 236 -11.05 -6.92 9.09
N ALA A 237 -12.31 -6.64 9.39
CA ALA A 237 -13.17 -7.56 10.10
C ALA A 237 -13.45 -8.83 9.29
N ALA A 238 -13.69 -8.70 7.98
CA ALA A 238 -13.89 -9.84 7.07
C ALA A 238 -12.68 -10.76 7.01
N ALA A 239 -11.47 -10.21 6.86
CA ALA A 239 -10.22 -10.97 6.88
C ALA A 239 -10.03 -11.70 8.21
N SER A 240 -10.31 -11.03 9.32
CA SER A 240 -10.25 -11.64 10.66
C SER A 240 -11.22 -12.80 10.84
N ALA A 241 -12.45 -12.66 10.33
CA ALA A 241 -13.48 -13.71 10.37
C ALA A 241 -13.12 -14.91 9.49
N ALA A 242 -12.42 -14.69 8.38
CA ALA A 242 -11.94 -15.74 7.47
C ALA A 242 -10.75 -16.54 8.01
N GLY A 243 -10.28 -16.26 9.23
CA GLY A 243 -9.22 -17.01 9.92
C GLY A 243 -8.01 -16.17 10.30
N GLY A 244 -7.68 -15.12 9.56
CA GLY A 244 -6.65 -14.12 9.88
C GLY A 244 -5.29 -14.72 10.21
N ARG A 245 -4.80 -15.67 9.40
CA ARG A 245 -3.52 -16.36 9.65
C ARG A 245 -2.35 -15.43 9.46
N ASP A 246 -2.37 -14.67 8.37
CA ASP A 246 -1.33 -13.71 8.02
C ASP A 246 -1.65 -12.29 8.51
N SER A 247 -0.63 -11.43 8.50
CA SER A 247 -0.79 -10.00 8.75
C SER A 247 -1.68 -9.39 7.68
N VAL A 248 -2.55 -8.48 8.10
CA VAL A 248 -3.49 -7.79 7.20
C VAL A 248 -3.28 -6.30 7.32
N THR A 249 -2.96 -5.67 6.21
CA THR A 249 -2.89 -4.21 6.11
C THR A 249 -3.76 -3.72 4.98
N VAL A 250 -4.59 -2.72 5.25
CA VAL A 250 -5.54 -2.14 4.30
C VAL A 250 -5.47 -0.61 4.39
N ILE A 251 -5.42 0.05 3.25
CA ILE A 251 -5.55 1.51 3.14
C ILE A 251 -6.65 1.82 2.14
N GLY A 252 -7.69 2.50 2.57
CA GLY A 252 -8.76 3.04 1.72
C GLY A 252 -8.53 4.53 1.44
N VAL A 253 -8.73 4.96 0.19
CA VAL A 253 -8.58 6.36 -0.25
C VAL A 253 -9.72 6.71 -1.19
N PHE A 254 -10.65 7.55 -0.73
CA PHE A 254 -11.81 8.00 -1.49
C PHE A 254 -11.60 9.43 -1.94
N LEU A 255 -11.61 9.65 -3.26
CA LEU A 255 -11.24 10.93 -3.87
C LEU A 255 -12.48 11.77 -4.17
N SER A 256 -12.43 13.03 -3.76
CA SER A 256 -13.44 14.01 -4.11
C SER A 256 -12.81 15.33 -4.54
N ARG A 257 -13.61 16.14 -5.26
CA ARG A 257 -13.25 17.51 -5.60
C ARG A 257 -14.02 18.46 -4.73
N SER A 258 -13.32 19.37 -4.08
CA SER A 258 -13.93 20.50 -3.41
C SER A 258 -13.58 21.81 -4.13
N PHE A 259 -14.49 22.75 -4.03
CA PHE A 259 -14.31 24.11 -4.56
C PHE A 259 -14.31 25.06 -3.38
N THR A 260 -13.23 25.81 -3.21
CA THR A 260 -13.23 26.91 -2.25
C THR A 260 -13.91 28.09 -2.90
N LEU A 261 -15.04 28.52 -2.33
CA LEU A 261 -15.64 29.81 -2.69
C LEU A 261 -14.70 30.92 -2.22
N ALA A 262 -14.32 31.79 -3.12
CA ALA A 262 -13.46 32.95 -2.83
C ALA A 262 -14.22 34.03 -2.08
#